data_9ca8f528a49c64756b2b9d6e39fa313b
#
_entry.id   9ca8f528a49c64756b2b9d6e39fa313b
#
_cell.length_a   1.000
_cell.length_b   1.000
_cell.length_c   1.000
_cell.angle_alpha   90.00
_cell.angle_beta   90.00
_cell.angle_gamma   90.00
#
_symmetry.space_group_name_H-M   'P 1'
#
loop_
_entity.id
_entity.type
_entity.pdbx_description
1 polymer ?
#
loop_
_entity_poly.entity_id
_entity_poly.type
_entity_poly.pdbx_seq_one_letter_code
_entity_poly.pdbx_strand_id
1 'polypeptide(L)'
;MTNKFCNAKNIKAELDSYVLGQEHGKRAISMAIAQHLLQAEEQKWHPEERIQTDNVLIIGPTGCGKTETFRVLKKLETEFKCPVMMFNSLDYSGTGSWRNTVPLSRIFDDVFLRAADIYYEIYGDKADADEQKEGITKIANRAIILLDEFDKIALAGEDNGRLMLREYQSTLLKMIEGNTYSIQDWTHTRTTNNAMTDEESEEVLDITENEVDTTNMMFIFLGAFSGIENITRFRLHQEQLAKEHKRQSAHNIYQDTHLGFLSDPQAVTEPQPVEYTYEQLIPSQEDIIAYGFMRELVGRVPIRTVYKPLSEDALVNILLHSKTSAYREYQKRFRLNGFELKCDRAALREIAHTAVKRGAGARGLLTVFSELLQDTLYELSGEQRSIRILLRGKDIKAGKPPLLHDRTRLLYKMTQLFIKQKSETTTKRKRSSS
;
A
#
# COMPACT_ATOMS: atom_id res chain seq x y z
N MET A 1 -27.92 7.39 -6.18
CA MET A 1 -27.24 6.12 -6.54
C MET A 1 -26.13 5.90 -5.54
N THR A 2 -26.18 4.83 -4.80
CA THR A 2 -25.12 4.46 -3.84
C THR A 2 -23.79 4.29 -4.58
N ASN A 3 -22.71 4.82 -4.01
CA ASN A 3 -21.36 4.70 -4.59
C ASN A 3 -21.01 3.21 -4.79
N LYS A 4 -20.55 2.83 -5.99
CA LYS A 4 -20.18 1.44 -6.31
C LYS A 4 -19.12 0.85 -5.36
N PHE A 5 -18.32 1.70 -4.70
CA PHE A 5 -17.26 1.32 -3.75
C PHE A 5 -17.74 1.18 -2.30
N CYS A 6 -19.01 1.47 -2.01
CA CYS A 6 -19.63 1.00 -0.78
C CYS A 6 -19.70 -0.55 -0.72
N ASN A 7 -19.29 -1.23 -1.81
CA ASN A 7 -19.18 -2.69 -1.86
C ASN A 7 -17.70 -3.10 -1.77
N ALA A 8 -17.34 -3.79 -0.70
CA ALA A 8 -15.97 -4.28 -0.44
C ALA A 8 -15.39 -5.14 -1.59
N LYS A 9 -16.25 -5.87 -2.33
CA LYS A 9 -15.81 -6.70 -3.47
C LYS A 9 -15.26 -5.84 -4.61
N ASN A 10 -15.80 -4.65 -4.84
CA ASN A 10 -15.34 -3.75 -5.88
C ASN A 10 -13.99 -3.14 -5.53
N ILE A 11 -13.80 -2.73 -4.26
CA ILE A 11 -12.51 -2.25 -3.76
C ILE A 11 -11.46 -3.36 -3.87
N LYS A 12 -11.82 -4.59 -3.45
CA LYS A 12 -10.91 -5.73 -3.55
C LYS A 12 -10.52 -6.03 -5.00
N ALA A 13 -11.46 -5.96 -5.93
CA ALA A 13 -11.19 -6.21 -7.36
C ALA A 13 -10.18 -5.19 -7.94
N GLU A 14 -10.26 -3.92 -7.51
CA GLU A 14 -9.25 -2.93 -7.88
C GLU A 14 -7.88 -3.26 -7.26
N LEU A 15 -7.85 -3.61 -5.97
CA LEU A 15 -6.62 -4.02 -5.31
C LEU A 15 -6.00 -5.27 -5.98
N ASP A 16 -6.79 -6.25 -6.39
CA ASP A 16 -6.35 -7.47 -7.05
C ASP A 16 -5.64 -7.21 -8.39
N SER A 17 -5.97 -6.10 -9.05
CA SER A 17 -5.33 -5.71 -10.31
C SER A 17 -3.87 -5.24 -10.15
N TYR A 18 -3.45 -4.86 -8.94
CA TYR A 18 -2.13 -4.28 -8.66
C TYR A 18 -1.38 -5.06 -7.60
N VAL A 19 -2.06 -5.48 -6.53
CA VAL A 19 -1.47 -6.20 -5.38
C VAL A 19 -1.82 -7.69 -5.51
N LEU A 20 -0.87 -8.46 -5.99
CA LEU A 20 -1.03 -9.91 -6.13
C LEU A 20 -0.77 -10.63 -4.81
N GLY A 21 -1.57 -11.65 -4.51
CA GLY A 21 -1.55 -12.30 -3.20
C GLY A 21 -2.23 -11.45 -2.13
N GLN A 22 -1.84 -11.63 -0.87
CA GLN A 22 -2.31 -10.87 0.31
C GLN A 22 -3.84 -10.91 0.51
N GLU A 23 -4.48 -12.04 0.19
CA GLU A 23 -5.93 -12.16 0.11
C GLU A 23 -6.65 -11.75 1.40
N HIS A 24 -6.12 -12.20 2.55
CA HIS A 24 -6.71 -11.87 3.85
C HIS A 24 -6.63 -10.36 4.12
N GLY A 25 -5.48 -9.76 3.92
CA GLY A 25 -5.28 -8.32 4.15
C GLY A 25 -6.10 -7.44 3.21
N LYS A 26 -6.12 -7.74 1.90
CA LYS A 26 -6.96 -7.02 0.93
C LYS A 26 -8.43 -7.08 1.31
N ARG A 27 -8.89 -8.26 1.77
CA ARG A 27 -10.28 -8.45 2.18
C ARG A 27 -10.62 -7.61 3.42
N ALA A 28 -9.74 -7.60 4.42
CA ALA A 28 -9.92 -6.81 5.64
C ALA A 28 -9.96 -5.31 5.35
N ILE A 29 -9.01 -4.79 4.56
CA ILE A 29 -8.96 -3.38 4.18
C ILE A 29 -10.19 -2.98 3.35
N SER A 30 -10.54 -3.80 2.34
CA SER A 30 -11.70 -3.50 1.48
C SER A 30 -12.99 -3.45 2.27
N MET A 31 -13.14 -4.32 3.28
CA MET A 31 -14.32 -4.32 4.15
C MET A 31 -14.36 -3.07 5.03
N ALA A 32 -13.24 -2.71 5.66
CA ALA A 32 -13.14 -1.52 6.51
C ALA A 32 -13.44 -0.22 5.73
N ILE A 33 -12.86 -0.07 4.53
CA ILE A 33 -13.12 1.09 3.67
C ILE A 33 -14.59 1.12 3.19
N ALA A 34 -15.15 -0.01 2.77
CA ALA A 34 -16.55 -0.05 2.36
C ALA A 34 -17.50 0.34 3.51
N GLN A 35 -17.22 -0.11 4.74
CA GLN A 35 -17.95 0.30 5.94
C GLN A 35 -17.82 1.81 6.19
N HIS A 36 -16.61 2.35 6.10
CA HIS A 36 -16.35 3.78 6.24
C HIS A 36 -17.15 4.61 5.22
N LEU A 37 -17.18 4.20 3.95
CA LEU A 37 -17.94 4.89 2.91
C LEU A 37 -19.45 4.77 3.12
N LEU A 38 -19.94 3.63 3.59
CA LEU A 38 -21.35 3.42 3.94
C LEU A 38 -21.78 4.31 5.10
N GLN A 39 -20.98 4.41 6.16
CA GLN A 39 -21.24 5.28 7.29
C GLN A 39 -21.35 6.75 6.85
N ALA A 40 -20.47 7.18 5.94
CA ALA A 40 -20.49 8.52 5.37
C ALA A 40 -21.79 8.80 4.55
N GLU A 41 -22.40 7.79 3.94
CA GLU A 41 -23.69 7.92 3.27
C GLU A 41 -24.85 7.90 4.28
N GLU A 42 -24.81 7.06 5.30
CA GLU A 42 -25.85 6.92 6.32
C GLU A 42 -25.99 8.17 7.19
N GLN A 43 -24.87 8.78 7.58
CA GLN A 43 -24.86 10.03 8.37
C GLN A 43 -25.58 11.19 7.71
N LYS A 44 -25.81 11.18 6.39
CA LYS A 44 -26.64 12.16 5.71
C LYS A 44 -28.12 12.06 6.09
N TRP A 45 -28.56 10.86 6.47
CA TRP A 45 -29.95 10.53 6.77
C TRP A 45 -30.20 10.46 8.29
N HIS A 46 -29.20 9.99 9.07
CA HIS A 46 -29.26 9.77 10.50
C HIS A 46 -28.04 10.40 11.22
N PRO A 47 -27.95 11.72 11.30
CA PRO A 47 -26.78 12.39 11.89
C PRO A 47 -26.58 12.12 13.39
N GLU A 48 -27.62 11.68 14.11
CA GLU A 48 -27.56 11.28 15.51
C GLU A 48 -27.00 9.86 15.75
N GLU A 49 -27.06 8.98 14.75
CA GLU A 49 -26.53 7.62 14.85
C GLU A 49 -25.05 7.58 14.46
N ARG A 50 -24.19 7.73 15.47
CA ARG A 50 -22.73 7.65 15.25
C ARG A 50 -22.26 6.21 15.34
N ILE A 51 -21.74 5.69 14.24
CA ILE A 51 -21.01 4.43 14.21
C ILE A 51 -19.51 4.79 14.18
N GLN A 52 -18.74 4.22 15.10
CA GLN A 52 -17.29 4.46 15.15
C GLN A 52 -16.61 3.83 13.92
N THR A 53 -15.73 4.59 13.28
CA THR A 53 -14.93 4.11 12.15
C THR A 53 -13.90 3.08 12.61
N ASP A 54 -13.81 1.97 11.91
CA ASP A 54 -12.84 0.91 12.19
C ASP A 54 -11.46 1.28 11.64
N ASN A 55 -10.49 1.47 12.53
CA ASN A 55 -9.10 1.67 12.15
C ASN A 55 -8.41 0.34 11.86
N VAL A 56 -7.42 0.35 10.96
CA VAL A 56 -6.76 -0.87 10.46
C VAL A 56 -5.26 -0.81 10.72
N LEU A 57 -4.69 -1.91 11.21
CA LEU A 57 -3.25 -2.13 11.27
C LEU A 57 -2.83 -3.21 10.29
N ILE A 58 -1.91 -2.86 9.37
CA ILE A 58 -1.32 -3.76 8.38
C ILE A 58 0.13 -4.00 8.74
N ILE A 59 0.43 -5.21 9.16
CA ILE A 59 1.77 -5.66 9.52
C ILE A 59 2.36 -6.47 8.36
N GLY A 60 3.62 -6.24 8.03
CA GLY A 60 4.29 -7.09 7.03
C GLY A 60 5.64 -6.54 6.60
N PRO A 61 6.52 -7.41 6.07
CA PRO A 61 7.88 -7.05 5.70
C PRO A 61 7.92 -5.97 4.61
N THR A 62 9.10 -5.40 4.41
CA THR A 62 9.32 -4.44 3.32
C THR A 62 9.10 -5.12 1.97
N GLY A 63 8.47 -4.42 1.03
CA GLY A 63 8.26 -4.93 -0.33
C GLY A 63 7.14 -5.97 -0.48
N CYS A 64 6.29 -6.19 0.53
CA CYS A 64 5.15 -7.12 0.44
C CYS A 64 3.87 -6.51 -0.18
N GLY A 65 3.88 -5.22 -0.55
CA GLY A 65 2.76 -4.56 -1.24
C GLY A 65 1.98 -3.54 -0.43
N LYS A 66 2.39 -3.19 0.81
CA LYS A 66 1.71 -2.17 1.65
C LYS A 66 1.57 -0.82 0.94
N THR A 67 2.67 -0.26 0.46
CA THR A 67 2.68 1.03 -0.25
C THR A 67 1.92 0.97 -1.58
N GLU A 68 1.91 -0.19 -2.26
CA GLU A 68 1.14 -0.37 -3.49
C GLU A 68 -0.36 -0.38 -3.21
N THR A 69 -0.79 -0.96 -2.08
CA THR A 69 -2.17 -0.86 -1.60
C THR A 69 -2.59 0.60 -1.47
N PHE A 70 -1.77 1.46 -0.85
CA PHE A 70 -2.04 2.89 -0.79
C PHE A 70 -2.18 3.53 -2.17
N ARG A 71 -1.25 3.25 -3.09
CA ARG A 71 -1.29 3.83 -4.45
C ARG A 71 -2.58 3.50 -5.20
N VAL A 72 -3.13 2.33 -4.97
CA VAL A 72 -4.43 1.94 -5.55
C VAL A 72 -5.56 2.74 -4.90
N LEU A 73 -5.58 2.82 -3.57
CA LEU A 73 -6.61 3.56 -2.85
C LEU A 73 -6.57 5.06 -3.21
N LYS A 74 -5.38 5.65 -3.35
CA LYS A 74 -5.19 7.04 -3.78
C LYS A 74 -5.82 7.33 -5.15
N LYS A 75 -5.78 6.37 -6.09
CA LYS A 75 -6.43 6.53 -7.40
C LYS A 75 -7.95 6.54 -7.33
N LEU A 76 -8.52 6.06 -6.26
CA LEU A 76 -9.96 5.95 -6.04
C LEU A 76 -10.54 7.11 -5.20
N GLU A 77 -9.72 8.04 -4.74
CA GLU A 77 -10.14 9.09 -3.80
C GLU A 77 -11.27 9.99 -4.33
N THR A 78 -11.23 10.36 -5.63
CA THR A 78 -12.32 11.12 -6.25
C THR A 78 -13.62 10.31 -6.28
N GLU A 79 -13.53 9.00 -6.53
CA GLU A 79 -14.68 8.10 -6.52
C GLU A 79 -15.18 7.82 -5.10
N PHE A 80 -14.29 7.79 -4.11
CA PHE A 80 -14.64 7.72 -2.68
C PHE A 80 -15.24 9.03 -2.16
N LYS A 81 -14.94 10.14 -2.85
CA LYS A 81 -15.27 11.51 -2.44
C LYS A 81 -14.65 11.86 -1.08
N CYS A 82 -13.43 11.41 -0.84
CA CYS A 82 -12.66 11.73 0.34
C CYS A 82 -11.15 11.63 0.05
N PRO A 83 -10.31 12.47 0.70
CA PRO A 83 -8.87 12.38 0.57
C PRO A 83 -8.34 11.03 1.02
N VAL A 84 -7.38 10.48 0.28
CA VAL A 84 -6.60 9.31 0.67
C VAL A 84 -5.14 9.76 0.75
N MET A 85 -4.62 9.94 1.96
CA MET A 85 -3.30 10.51 2.21
C MET A 85 -2.40 9.53 2.95
N MET A 86 -1.10 9.55 2.66
CA MET A 86 -0.11 8.75 3.37
C MET A 86 0.99 9.64 3.91
N PHE A 87 1.27 9.51 5.20
CA PHE A 87 2.30 10.23 5.93
C PHE A 87 3.27 9.24 6.57
N ASN A 88 4.52 9.64 6.74
CA ASN A 88 5.49 8.84 7.48
C ASN A 88 5.40 9.21 8.97
N SER A 89 5.23 8.23 9.84
CA SER A 89 5.14 8.46 11.29
C SER A 89 6.38 9.12 11.88
N LEU A 90 7.56 8.91 11.29
CA LEU A 90 8.81 9.50 11.77
C LEU A 90 8.93 11.01 11.51
N ASP A 91 8.32 11.53 10.46
CA ASP A 91 8.41 12.94 10.08
C ASP A 91 7.81 13.86 11.15
N TYR A 92 6.92 13.33 11.98
CA TYR A 92 6.18 14.04 13.02
C TYR A 92 6.55 13.61 14.46
N SER A 93 7.44 12.61 14.62
CA SER A 93 7.74 12.00 15.93
C SER A 93 8.69 12.81 16.81
N GLY A 94 9.24 13.91 16.32
CA GLY A 94 10.20 14.72 17.05
C GLY A 94 11.56 14.06 17.32
N THR A 95 11.78 12.84 16.83
CA THR A 95 13.04 12.10 17.02
C THR A 95 14.18 12.57 16.11
N GLY A 96 13.88 13.48 15.15
CA GLY A 96 14.88 14.16 14.32
C GLY A 96 15.15 15.57 14.86
N SER A 97 16.38 16.03 14.76
CA SER A 97 16.95 17.32 15.12
C SER A 97 16.00 18.34 15.85
N TRP A 98 16.27 18.65 17.06
CA TRP A 98 15.55 19.49 18.06
C TRP A 98 15.02 20.86 17.60
N ARG A 99 15.16 21.25 16.34
CA ARG A 99 14.83 22.61 15.86
C ARG A 99 13.65 22.72 14.89
N ASN A 100 13.13 21.62 14.35
CA ASN A 100 12.03 21.67 13.36
C ASN A 100 11.05 20.49 13.53
N THR A 101 10.50 20.30 14.72
CA THR A 101 9.39 19.35 14.90
C THR A 101 8.12 19.95 14.33
N VAL A 102 7.66 19.41 13.22
CA VAL A 102 6.34 19.74 12.69
C VAL A 102 5.30 19.01 13.53
N PRO A 103 4.31 19.71 14.10
CA PRO A 103 3.25 19.07 14.87
C PRO A 103 2.48 18.07 13.99
N LEU A 104 2.09 16.94 14.57
CA LEU A 104 1.33 15.92 13.82
C LEU A 104 0.00 16.48 13.26
N SER A 105 -0.58 17.49 13.90
CA SER A 105 -1.79 18.19 13.41
C SER A 105 -1.64 18.84 12.02
N ARG A 106 -0.41 19.12 11.59
CA ARG A 106 -0.15 19.68 10.25
C ARG A 106 -0.56 18.76 9.09
N ILE A 107 -0.74 17.48 9.33
CA ILE A 107 -1.29 16.58 8.31
C ILE A 107 -2.68 17.02 7.84
N PHE A 108 -3.44 17.72 8.70
CA PHE A 108 -4.79 18.16 8.36
C PHE A 108 -4.80 19.36 7.42
N ASP A 109 -3.74 20.17 7.38
CA ASP A 109 -3.57 21.21 6.37
C ASP A 109 -3.51 20.57 4.98
N ASP A 110 -2.69 19.53 4.80
CA ASP A 110 -2.58 18.78 3.54
C ASP A 110 -3.89 18.04 3.19
N VAL A 111 -4.58 17.49 4.21
CA VAL A 111 -5.87 16.82 4.03
C VAL A 111 -6.92 17.80 3.53
N PHE A 112 -6.97 19.00 4.12
CA PHE A 112 -7.95 20.02 3.73
C PHE A 112 -7.72 20.51 2.32
N LEU A 113 -6.47 20.75 1.93
CA LEU A 113 -6.10 21.09 0.56
C LEU A 113 -6.58 20.04 -0.43
N ARG A 114 -6.24 18.78 -0.14
CA ARG A 114 -6.64 17.72 -1.03
C ARG A 114 -8.15 17.57 -1.11
N ALA A 115 -8.86 17.86 -0.02
CA ALA A 115 -10.32 17.91 -0.03
C ALA A 115 -10.85 19.01 -0.95
N ALA A 116 -10.20 20.18 -0.95
CA ALA A 116 -10.53 21.27 -1.85
C ALA A 116 -10.34 20.86 -3.31
N ASP A 117 -9.18 20.26 -3.66
CA ASP A 117 -8.95 19.74 -5.03
C ASP A 117 -10.06 18.77 -5.47
N ILE A 118 -10.42 17.81 -4.59
CA ILE A 118 -11.47 16.83 -4.87
C ILE A 118 -12.84 17.51 -5.03
N TYR A 119 -13.13 18.51 -4.19
CA TYR A 119 -14.38 19.26 -4.28
C TYR A 119 -14.51 19.93 -5.64
N TYR A 120 -13.48 20.67 -6.06
CA TYR A 120 -13.48 21.36 -7.36
C TYR A 120 -13.49 20.39 -8.55
N GLU A 121 -12.83 19.26 -8.43
CA GLU A 121 -12.85 18.21 -9.47
C GLU A 121 -14.27 17.64 -9.66
N ILE A 122 -15.06 17.50 -8.59
CA ILE A 122 -16.40 16.91 -8.64
C ILE A 122 -17.49 17.93 -8.93
N TYR A 123 -17.44 19.10 -8.29
CA TYR A 123 -18.54 20.09 -8.28
C TYR A 123 -18.25 21.36 -9.07
N GLY A 124 -16.99 21.67 -9.35
CA GLY A 124 -16.56 22.93 -9.99
C GLY A 124 -16.71 24.15 -9.07
N ASP A 125 -16.65 25.36 -9.64
CA ASP A 125 -16.60 26.66 -8.93
C ASP A 125 -17.96 27.37 -8.85
N LYS A 126 -19.08 26.67 -9.00
CA LYS A 126 -20.40 27.31 -9.19
C LYS A 126 -21.14 27.70 -7.89
N ALA A 127 -20.71 27.14 -6.76
CA ALA A 127 -21.30 27.40 -5.45
C ALA A 127 -20.75 28.72 -4.86
N ASP A 128 -21.44 29.32 -3.90
CA ASP A 128 -20.91 30.44 -3.14
C ASP A 128 -19.77 30.01 -2.19
N ALA A 129 -19.04 30.95 -1.61
CA ALA A 129 -17.87 30.66 -0.78
C ALA A 129 -18.21 29.86 0.46
N ASP A 130 -19.37 30.09 1.09
CA ASP A 130 -19.78 29.37 2.29
C ASP A 130 -20.19 27.94 1.97
N GLU A 131 -20.91 27.69 0.86
CA GLU A 131 -21.25 26.36 0.40
C GLU A 131 -20.00 25.56 -0.01
N GLN A 132 -19.02 26.22 -0.67
CA GLN A 132 -17.74 25.60 -1.01
C GLN A 132 -16.99 25.20 0.25
N LYS A 133 -16.86 26.09 1.23
CA LYS A 133 -16.21 25.85 2.51
C LYS A 133 -16.84 24.66 3.25
N GLU A 134 -18.17 24.65 3.38
CA GLU A 134 -18.90 23.55 4.00
C GLU A 134 -18.70 22.23 3.24
N GLY A 135 -18.73 22.27 1.91
CA GLY A 135 -18.53 21.11 1.05
C GLY A 135 -17.10 20.53 1.17
N ILE A 136 -16.08 21.39 1.19
CA ILE A 136 -14.66 21.00 1.37
C ILE A 136 -14.47 20.39 2.76
N THR A 137 -15.00 21.03 3.82
CA THR A 137 -14.91 20.52 5.19
C THR A 137 -15.57 19.14 5.32
N LYS A 138 -16.73 18.94 4.72
CA LYS A 138 -17.41 17.61 4.70
C LYS A 138 -16.58 16.53 4.02
N ILE A 139 -15.84 16.87 2.97
CA ILE A 139 -14.93 15.97 2.26
C ILE A 139 -13.70 15.68 3.13
N ALA A 140 -13.11 16.72 3.75
CA ALA A 140 -11.94 16.61 4.62
C ALA A 140 -12.21 15.70 5.82
N ASN A 141 -13.35 15.88 6.49
CA ASN A 141 -13.74 15.14 7.68
C ASN A 141 -13.96 13.63 7.45
N ARG A 142 -13.87 13.17 6.21
CA ARG A 142 -14.00 11.75 5.83
C ARG A 142 -12.71 11.15 5.29
N ALA A 143 -11.59 11.84 5.48
CA ALA A 143 -10.32 11.41 4.94
C ALA A 143 -9.92 10.01 5.42
N ILE A 144 -9.23 9.28 4.56
CA ILE A 144 -8.56 8.03 4.87
C ILE A 144 -7.07 8.35 5.01
N ILE A 145 -6.55 8.30 6.23
CA ILE A 145 -5.17 8.66 6.57
C ILE A 145 -4.37 7.40 6.79
N LEU A 146 -3.31 7.22 6.01
CA LEU A 146 -2.36 6.13 6.17
C LEU A 146 -1.10 6.64 6.85
N LEU A 147 -0.68 5.97 7.92
CA LEU A 147 0.56 6.26 8.64
C LEU A 147 1.55 5.11 8.42
N ASP A 148 2.57 5.35 7.59
CA ASP A 148 3.63 4.37 7.30
C ASP A 148 4.74 4.43 8.36
N GLU A 149 5.53 3.36 8.43
CA GLU A 149 6.59 3.18 9.45
C GLU A 149 6.08 3.28 10.89
N PHE A 150 4.83 2.89 11.12
CA PHE A 150 4.17 2.97 12.42
C PHE A 150 4.90 2.18 13.51
N ASP A 151 5.56 1.08 13.18
CA ASP A 151 6.37 0.29 14.10
C ASP A 151 7.55 1.08 14.70
N LYS A 152 7.98 2.17 14.08
CA LYS A 152 9.10 3.00 14.55
C LYS A 152 8.74 3.91 15.72
N ILE A 153 7.46 4.12 15.98
CA ILE A 153 6.98 4.90 17.15
C ILE A 153 6.73 4.01 18.38
N ALA A 154 7.07 2.71 18.32
CA ALA A 154 7.05 1.86 19.51
C ALA A 154 8.01 2.37 20.58
N LEU A 155 7.63 2.24 21.85
CA LEU A 155 8.40 2.70 23.00
C LEU A 155 9.66 1.85 23.19
N ALA A 156 10.68 2.11 22.38
CA ALA A 156 11.99 1.47 22.43
C ALA A 156 13.08 2.52 22.63
N GLY A 157 14.18 2.18 23.32
CA GLY A 157 15.34 3.05 23.48
C GLY A 157 15.47 3.70 24.87
N GLU A 158 16.36 4.70 24.97
CA GLU A 158 16.68 5.44 26.22
C GLU A 158 15.56 6.37 26.65
N ASP A 159 15.54 6.78 27.93
CA ASP A 159 14.43 7.47 28.61
C ASP A 159 13.91 8.73 27.90
N ASN A 160 14.79 9.57 27.34
CA ASN A 160 14.36 10.79 26.64
C ASN A 160 13.62 10.51 25.33
N GLY A 161 14.05 9.52 24.56
CA GLY A 161 13.37 9.10 23.34
C GLY A 161 12.00 8.46 23.63
N ARG A 162 11.90 7.71 24.72
CA ARG A 162 10.63 7.07 25.15
C ARG A 162 9.56 8.11 25.51
N LEU A 163 9.93 9.22 26.13
CA LEU A 163 8.99 10.28 26.49
C LEU A 163 8.37 10.91 25.24
N MET A 164 9.18 11.26 24.25
CA MET A 164 8.71 11.82 22.97
C MET A 164 7.80 10.86 22.19
N LEU A 165 8.18 9.59 22.12
CA LEU A 165 7.37 8.57 21.46
C LEU A 165 6.03 8.35 22.19
N ARG A 166 6.04 8.44 23.52
CA ARG A 166 4.80 8.36 24.32
C ARG A 166 3.89 9.57 24.07
N GLU A 167 4.45 10.76 23.98
CA GLU A 167 3.71 11.98 23.64
C GLU A 167 3.11 11.88 22.23
N TYR A 168 3.88 11.38 21.27
CA TYR A 168 3.40 11.13 19.92
C TYR A 168 2.22 10.15 19.92
N GLN A 169 2.35 8.99 20.59
CA GLN A 169 1.27 8.01 20.67
C GLN A 169 0.03 8.60 21.38
N SER A 170 0.21 9.46 22.39
CA SER A 170 -0.90 10.15 23.08
C SER A 170 -1.59 11.18 22.19
N THR A 171 -0.83 11.90 21.36
CA THR A 171 -1.38 12.86 20.39
C THR A 171 -2.18 12.11 19.31
N LEU A 172 -1.62 11.01 18.81
CA LEU A 172 -2.29 10.17 17.82
C LEU A 172 -3.58 9.55 18.38
N LEU A 173 -3.59 9.14 19.65
CA LEU A 173 -4.79 8.64 20.32
C LEU A 173 -5.91 9.69 20.30
N LYS A 174 -5.61 10.94 20.63
CA LYS A 174 -6.59 12.04 20.58
C LYS A 174 -7.16 12.25 19.17
N MET A 175 -6.32 12.11 18.14
CA MET A 175 -6.77 12.21 16.74
C MET A 175 -7.74 11.09 16.35
N ILE A 176 -7.45 9.86 16.79
CA ILE A 176 -8.28 8.70 16.49
C ILE A 176 -9.60 8.70 17.26
N GLU A 177 -9.61 9.28 18.46
CA GLU A 177 -10.81 9.39 19.30
C GLU A 177 -11.80 10.44 18.80
N GLY A 178 -11.38 11.29 17.90
CA GLY A 178 -12.16 12.40 17.38
C GLY A 178 -11.86 13.71 18.11
N ASN A 179 -11.28 14.64 17.38
CA ASN A 179 -10.97 15.98 17.88
C ASN A 179 -11.05 16.96 16.71
N THR A 180 -11.24 18.25 17.04
CA THR A 180 -11.27 19.34 16.05
C THR A 180 -9.91 20.01 15.99
N TYR A 181 -9.42 20.25 14.78
CA TYR A 181 -8.14 20.89 14.51
C TYR A 181 -8.35 22.10 13.61
N SER A 182 -7.85 23.26 14.04
CA SER A 182 -7.85 24.48 13.24
C SER A 182 -6.79 24.37 12.13
N ILE A 183 -7.16 24.69 10.92
CA ILE A 183 -6.25 24.78 9.76
C ILE A 183 -5.57 26.15 9.83
N GLN A 184 -4.24 26.15 9.93
CA GLN A 184 -3.46 27.38 10.05
C GLN A 184 -2.90 27.80 8.69
N ASP A 185 -3.05 29.11 8.39
CA ASP A 185 -2.39 29.83 7.29
C ASP A 185 -2.59 29.24 5.88
N TRP A 186 -3.81 29.26 5.38
CA TRP A 186 -4.08 28.89 4.00
C TRP A 186 -4.72 30.04 3.20
N THR A 187 -3.89 30.69 2.41
CA THR A 187 -4.33 31.48 1.26
C THR A 187 -4.16 30.61 0.02
N HIS A 188 -5.23 30.08 -0.52
CA HIS A 188 -5.20 29.42 -1.82
C HIS A 188 -5.26 30.47 -2.91
N THR A 189 -4.12 30.87 -3.44
CA THR A 189 -4.06 31.73 -4.62
C THR A 189 -4.33 30.89 -5.85
N ARG A 190 -5.51 30.98 -6.38
CA ARG A 190 -5.87 30.34 -7.65
C ARG A 190 -5.76 31.36 -8.76
N THR A 191 -4.85 31.15 -9.69
CA THR A 191 -4.79 31.93 -10.92
C THR A 191 -5.87 31.40 -11.86
N THR A 192 -7.00 32.09 -11.94
CA THR A 192 -8.03 31.83 -12.96
C THR A 192 -7.64 32.59 -14.22
N ASN A 193 -7.14 31.89 -15.24
CA ASN A 193 -6.96 32.46 -16.58
C ASN A 193 -8.34 32.67 -17.19
N ASN A 194 -8.89 33.87 -17.00
CA ASN A 194 -10.02 34.32 -17.78
C ASN A 194 -9.52 34.70 -19.19
N ALA A 195 -9.80 33.83 -20.16
CA ALA A 195 -9.37 33.99 -21.56
C ALA A 195 -9.95 35.20 -22.31
N MET A 196 -10.57 36.20 -21.64
CA MET A 196 -11.18 37.39 -22.25
C MET A 196 -10.74 38.72 -21.65
N THR A 197 -9.96 38.76 -20.60
CA THR A 197 -9.38 40.01 -20.08
C THR A 197 -7.99 39.71 -19.57
N ASP A 198 -6.98 40.50 -19.97
CA ASP A 198 -5.59 40.40 -19.53
C ASP A 198 -5.41 40.79 -18.03
N GLU A 199 -6.42 40.68 -17.20
CA GLU A 199 -6.36 40.93 -15.77
C GLU A 199 -6.36 39.59 -15.04
N GLU A 200 -5.20 39.22 -14.49
CA GLU A 200 -5.06 38.16 -13.49
C GLU A 200 -5.79 38.60 -12.22
N SER A 201 -7.00 38.11 -11.99
CA SER A 201 -7.66 38.26 -10.70
C SER A 201 -7.20 37.12 -9.79
N GLU A 202 -6.37 37.45 -8.81
CA GLU A 202 -6.05 36.58 -7.70
C GLU A 202 -7.26 36.57 -6.72
N GLU A 203 -8.08 35.53 -6.77
CA GLU A 203 -9.10 35.31 -5.76
C GLU A 203 -8.45 34.60 -4.58
N VAL A 204 -8.13 35.36 -3.55
CA VAL A 204 -7.59 34.86 -2.28
C VAL A 204 -8.77 34.38 -1.44
N LEU A 205 -8.97 33.07 -1.38
CA LEU A 205 -9.86 32.47 -0.38
C LEU A 205 -9.20 32.56 0.99
N ASP A 206 -9.71 33.46 1.83
CA ASP A 206 -9.25 33.59 3.22
C ASP A 206 -9.77 32.41 4.05
N ILE A 207 -8.91 31.42 4.29
CA ILE A 207 -9.24 30.14 4.96
C ILE A 207 -8.87 30.20 6.46
N THR A 208 -8.73 31.37 7.02
CA THR A 208 -8.19 31.57 8.38
C THR A 208 -9.04 30.97 9.53
N GLU A 209 -10.25 30.45 9.26
CA GLU A 209 -11.17 29.92 10.27
C GLU A 209 -11.73 28.53 9.93
N ASN A 210 -10.98 27.70 9.19
CA ASN A 210 -11.45 26.34 8.91
C ASN A 210 -11.03 25.36 10.02
N GLU A 211 -11.94 24.47 10.33
CA GLU A 211 -11.72 23.39 11.28
C GLU A 211 -11.95 22.04 10.60
N VAL A 212 -11.15 21.07 10.97
CA VAL A 212 -11.27 19.67 10.53
C VAL A 212 -11.59 18.82 11.74
N ASP A 213 -12.69 18.08 11.67
CA ASP A 213 -13.12 17.12 12.68
C ASP A 213 -12.69 15.70 12.26
N THR A 214 -11.86 15.07 13.09
CA THR A 214 -11.33 13.73 12.83
C THR A 214 -12.27 12.60 13.24
N THR A 215 -13.42 12.91 13.85
CA THR A 215 -14.37 11.91 14.37
C THR A 215 -14.80 10.87 13.34
N ASN A 216 -14.92 11.27 12.08
CA ASN A 216 -15.34 10.41 10.98
C ASN A 216 -14.18 10.05 10.04
N MET A 217 -12.93 10.32 10.41
CA MET A 217 -11.76 9.90 9.63
C MET A 217 -11.42 8.45 9.89
N MET A 218 -10.85 7.81 8.89
CA MET A 218 -10.33 6.45 8.99
C MET A 218 -8.80 6.47 9.04
N PHE A 219 -8.20 5.79 10.01
CA PHE A 219 -6.76 5.65 10.10
C PHE A 219 -6.32 4.23 9.77
N ILE A 220 -5.33 4.12 8.87
CA ILE A 220 -4.70 2.87 8.47
C ILE A 220 -3.23 2.93 8.82
N PHE A 221 -2.78 2.07 9.70
CA PHE A 221 -1.40 2.00 10.18
C PHE A 221 -0.63 0.95 9.40
N LEU A 222 0.55 1.29 8.92
CA LEU A 222 1.42 0.41 8.15
C LEU A 222 2.76 0.28 8.87
N GLY A 223 3.26 -0.93 9.04
CA GLY A 223 4.57 -1.14 9.65
C GLY A 223 5.17 -2.50 9.31
N ALA A 224 6.49 -2.62 9.49
CA ALA A 224 7.17 -3.89 9.36
C ALA A 224 7.00 -4.74 10.62
N PHE A 225 7.03 -4.13 11.80
CA PHE A 225 6.94 -4.79 13.11
C PHE A 225 7.91 -5.96 13.25
N SER A 226 9.17 -5.71 12.88
CA SER A 226 10.21 -6.76 12.89
C SER A 226 10.33 -7.40 14.27
N GLY A 227 10.21 -8.72 14.34
CA GLY A 227 10.29 -9.50 15.58
C GLY A 227 8.96 -9.70 16.32
N ILE A 228 7.86 -9.08 15.88
CA ILE A 228 6.54 -9.31 16.51
C ILE A 228 6.07 -10.75 16.37
N GLU A 229 6.51 -11.45 15.32
CA GLU A 229 6.22 -12.89 15.13
C GLU A 229 6.76 -13.73 16.29
N ASN A 230 7.91 -13.35 16.87
CA ASN A 230 8.48 -14.06 17.99
C ASN A 230 7.64 -13.86 19.26
N ILE A 231 7.13 -12.63 19.48
CA ILE A 231 6.23 -12.32 20.58
C ILE A 231 4.94 -13.14 20.45
N THR A 232 4.34 -13.13 19.25
CA THR A 232 3.12 -13.89 18.96
C THR A 232 3.33 -15.40 19.12
N ARG A 233 4.43 -15.96 18.61
CA ARG A 233 4.78 -17.38 18.75
C ARG A 233 4.95 -17.76 20.22
N PHE A 234 5.64 -16.93 21.00
CA PHE A 234 5.82 -17.15 22.42
C PHE A 234 4.48 -17.19 23.16
N ARG A 235 3.58 -16.25 22.93
CA ARG A 235 2.24 -16.24 23.50
C ARG A 235 1.44 -17.48 23.12
N LEU A 236 1.40 -17.84 21.84
CA LEU A 236 0.67 -19.01 21.36
C LEU A 236 1.20 -20.31 21.99
N HIS A 237 2.50 -20.43 22.15
CA HIS A 237 3.12 -21.56 22.81
C HIS A 237 2.71 -21.63 24.30
N GLN A 238 2.73 -20.50 25.02
CA GLN A 238 2.27 -20.43 26.41
C GLN A 238 0.79 -20.80 26.55
N GLU A 239 -0.06 -20.36 25.63
CA GLU A 239 -1.48 -20.74 25.60
C GLU A 239 -1.68 -22.25 25.37
N GLN A 240 -0.86 -22.86 24.52
CA GLN A 240 -0.90 -24.31 24.29
C GLN A 240 -0.50 -25.08 25.55
N LEU A 241 0.61 -24.72 26.18
CA LEU A 241 1.05 -25.33 27.43
C LEU A 241 -0.02 -25.22 28.52
N ALA A 242 -0.64 -24.04 28.66
CA ALA A 242 -1.71 -23.83 29.63
C ALA A 242 -2.95 -24.70 29.32
N LYS A 243 -3.29 -24.92 28.06
CA LYS A 243 -4.37 -25.83 27.64
C LYS A 243 -4.06 -27.29 27.93
N GLU A 244 -2.80 -27.72 27.70
CA GLU A 244 -2.33 -29.06 27.97
C GLU A 244 -2.34 -29.35 29.49
N HIS A 245 -1.81 -28.43 30.31
CA HIS A 245 -1.91 -28.53 31.77
C HIS A 245 -3.34 -28.62 32.28
N LYS A 246 -4.25 -27.84 31.73
CA LYS A 246 -5.69 -27.94 32.09
C LYS A 246 -6.30 -29.26 31.68
N ARG A 247 -5.92 -29.83 30.52
CA ARG A 247 -6.39 -31.15 30.06
C ARG A 247 -5.84 -32.26 30.93
N GLN A 248 -4.55 -32.22 31.30
CA GLN A 248 -3.93 -33.18 32.18
C GLN A 248 -4.55 -33.11 33.58
N SER A 249 -4.77 -31.92 34.14
CA SER A 249 -5.44 -31.76 35.42
C SER A 249 -6.88 -32.28 35.39
N ALA A 250 -7.64 -32.04 34.31
CA ALA A 250 -8.96 -32.57 34.14
C ALA A 250 -8.97 -34.11 33.97
N HIS A 251 -7.94 -34.65 33.30
CA HIS A 251 -7.81 -36.11 33.12
C HIS A 251 -7.45 -36.81 34.41
N ASN A 252 -6.57 -36.21 35.24
CA ASN A 252 -6.19 -36.74 36.55
C ASN A 252 -7.38 -36.74 37.55
N ILE A 253 -8.29 -35.77 37.47
CA ILE A 253 -9.52 -35.75 38.31
C ILE A 253 -10.44 -36.93 37.97
N TYR A 254 -10.42 -37.43 36.72
CA TYR A 254 -11.18 -38.63 36.33
C TYR A 254 -10.45 -39.95 36.60
N GLN A 255 -9.13 -39.94 36.83
CA GLN A 255 -8.33 -41.15 37.13
C GLN A 255 -8.16 -41.45 38.61
N ASP A 256 -8.40 -40.48 39.50
CA ASP A 256 -8.28 -40.69 40.97
C ASP A 256 -9.38 -41.63 41.56
N THR A 257 -10.22 -42.25 40.72
CA THR A 257 -11.20 -43.25 41.15
C THR A 257 -10.79 -44.71 40.93
N HIS A 258 -9.56 -44.99 40.38
CA HIS A 258 -9.05 -46.34 40.24
C HIS A 258 -7.59 -46.44 40.70
N LEU A 259 -7.38 -47.05 41.87
CA LEU A 259 -6.09 -47.48 42.38
C LEU A 259 -5.38 -48.41 41.35
N GLY A 260 -4.16 -48.06 41.00
CA GLY A 260 -3.27 -48.90 40.21
C GLY A 260 -1.86 -48.31 40.16
N PHE A 261 -0.98 -48.77 41.04
CA PHE A 261 0.48 -48.60 41.00
C PHE A 261 1.03 -49.12 39.69
N LEU A 262 1.99 -48.39 39.13
CA LEU A 262 2.93 -48.64 38.02
C LEU A 262 2.62 -47.84 36.78
N SER A 263 3.18 -46.62 36.70
CA SER A 263 3.50 -46.04 35.41
C SER A 263 4.97 -45.60 35.40
N ASP A 264 5.72 -46.19 34.48
CA ASP A 264 7.07 -45.81 34.08
C ASP A 264 7.17 -44.28 33.88
N PRO A 265 8.28 -43.65 34.24
CA PRO A 265 8.57 -42.30 33.83
C PRO A 265 8.86 -42.33 32.32
N GLN A 266 7.78 -42.26 31.52
CA GLN A 266 7.92 -42.09 30.08
C GLN A 266 8.62 -40.76 29.79
N ALA A 267 9.64 -40.85 28.99
CA ALA A 267 10.47 -39.83 28.46
C ALA A 267 9.66 -38.53 28.17
N VAL A 268 10.11 -37.45 28.78
CA VAL A 268 9.70 -36.11 28.39
C VAL A 268 10.22 -35.93 26.95
N THR A 269 9.38 -36.27 25.98
CA THR A 269 9.63 -35.92 24.60
C THR A 269 9.63 -34.40 24.54
N GLU A 270 10.78 -33.83 24.17
CA GLU A 270 10.85 -32.38 23.86
C GLU A 270 9.70 -32.03 22.91
N PRO A 271 8.90 -31.01 23.23
CA PRO A 271 7.77 -30.64 22.38
C PRO A 271 8.31 -30.30 21.00
N GLN A 272 7.84 -31.01 19.98
CA GLN A 272 8.15 -30.73 18.59
C GLN A 272 7.83 -29.27 18.30
N PRO A 273 8.70 -28.53 17.59
CA PRO A 273 8.41 -27.13 17.23
C PRO A 273 7.13 -27.06 16.42
N VAL A 274 6.11 -26.42 16.99
CA VAL A 274 4.82 -26.23 16.32
C VAL A 274 5.00 -25.21 15.21
N GLU A 275 4.82 -25.61 13.96
CA GLU A 275 4.80 -24.69 12.83
C GLU A 275 3.44 -23.96 12.78
N TYR A 276 3.48 -22.65 12.96
CA TYR A 276 2.29 -21.80 12.82
C TYR A 276 2.18 -21.26 11.40
N THR A 277 0.97 -21.28 10.85
CA THR A 277 0.69 -20.60 9.58
C THR A 277 0.68 -19.08 9.77
N TYR A 278 0.87 -18.33 8.68
CA TYR A 278 0.87 -16.87 8.73
C TYR A 278 -0.46 -16.30 9.26
N GLU A 279 -1.57 -16.97 8.98
CA GLU A 279 -2.90 -16.59 9.47
C GLU A 279 -3.02 -16.75 10.99
N GLN A 280 -2.31 -17.71 11.56
CA GLN A 280 -2.25 -17.92 13.02
C GLN A 280 -1.31 -16.91 13.71
N LEU A 281 -0.38 -16.33 12.97
CA LEU A 281 0.57 -15.33 13.46
C LEU A 281 0.06 -13.89 13.37
N ILE A 282 -1.26 -13.68 13.27
CA ILE A 282 -1.83 -12.32 13.39
C ILE A 282 -1.66 -11.88 14.85
N PRO A 283 -0.93 -10.78 15.10
CA PRO A 283 -0.69 -10.33 16.47
C PRO A 283 -1.98 -9.96 17.20
N SER A 284 -2.06 -10.38 18.46
CA SER A 284 -3.11 -9.95 19.36
C SER A 284 -2.87 -8.51 19.84
N GLN A 285 -3.84 -7.97 20.59
CA GLN A 285 -3.66 -6.66 21.24
C GLN A 285 -2.47 -6.70 22.21
N GLU A 286 -2.34 -7.78 22.98
CA GLU A 286 -1.26 -7.97 23.95
C GLU A 286 0.11 -8.04 23.28
N ASP A 287 0.21 -8.66 22.11
CA ASP A 287 1.46 -8.73 21.35
C ASP A 287 1.94 -7.34 20.92
N ILE A 288 1.02 -6.47 20.47
CA ILE A 288 1.33 -5.10 20.05
C ILE A 288 1.69 -4.24 21.26
N ILE A 289 1.02 -4.43 22.41
CA ILE A 289 1.38 -3.76 23.67
C ILE A 289 2.79 -4.21 24.11
N ALA A 290 3.06 -5.50 24.07
CA ALA A 290 4.39 -6.05 24.40
C ALA A 290 5.49 -5.57 23.44
N TYR A 291 5.14 -5.25 22.18
CA TYR A 291 6.04 -4.64 21.19
C TYR A 291 6.41 -3.19 21.54
N GLY A 292 5.60 -2.48 22.36
CA GLY A 292 5.90 -1.14 22.84
C GLY A 292 4.82 -0.08 22.53
N PHE A 293 3.60 -0.48 22.29
CA PHE A 293 2.48 0.44 22.07
C PHE A 293 1.61 0.62 23.31
N MET A 294 1.04 1.81 23.47
CA MET A 294 0.10 2.09 24.55
C MET A 294 -1.19 1.28 24.37
N ARG A 295 -1.70 0.71 25.46
CA ARG A 295 -2.91 -0.12 25.47
C ARG A 295 -4.13 0.61 24.89
N GLU A 296 -4.28 1.87 25.24
CA GLU A 296 -5.39 2.72 24.82
C GLU A 296 -5.38 2.91 23.30
N LEU A 297 -4.20 3.18 22.71
CA LEU A 297 -4.02 3.36 21.28
C LEU A 297 -4.32 2.04 20.52
N VAL A 298 -3.81 0.92 21.00
CA VAL A 298 -4.05 -0.40 20.37
C VAL A 298 -5.53 -0.77 20.44
N GLY A 299 -6.23 -0.37 21.52
CA GLY A 299 -7.68 -0.57 21.66
C GLY A 299 -8.52 0.16 20.60
N ARG A 300 -7.99 1.23 20.01
CA ARG A 300 -8.66 1.99 18.92
C ARG A 300 -8.36 1.47 17.51
N VAL A 301 -7.62 0.37 17.41
CA VAL A 301 -7.27 -0.27 16.13
C VAL A 301 -7.74 -1.74 16.14
N PRO A 302 -9.06 -1.97 15.97
CA PRO A 302 -9.66 -3.29 16.12
C PRO A 302 -9.26 -4.25 15.00
N ILE A 303 -9.07 -3.75 13.78
CA ILE A 303 -8.75 -4.58 12.61
C ILE A 303 -7.25 -4.70 12.46
N ARG A 304 -6.73 -5.93 12.61
CA ARG A 304 -5.32 -6.26 12.42
C ARG A 304 -5.18 -7.30 11.32
N THR A 305 -4.24 -7.07 10.41
CA THR A 305 -3.96 -8.00 9.32
C THR A 305 -2.48 -8.07 9.01
N VAL A 306 -2.05 -9.20 8.47
CA VAL A 306 -0.65 -9.46 8.15
C VAL A 306 -0.51 -9.68 6.65
N TYR A 307 0.43 -8.96 6.04
CA TYR A 307 0.90 -9.19 4.69
C TYR A 307 2.08 -10.17 4.73
N LYS A 308 1.97 -11.23 3.96
CA LYS A 308 2.99 -12.29 3.91
C LYS A 308 4.23 -11.82 3.13
N PRO A 309 5.42 -12.31 3.47
CA PRO A 309 6.57 -12.20 2.57
C PRO A 309 6.22 -12.80 1.22
N LEU A 310 6.73 -12.18 0.15
CA LEU A 310 6.48 -12.66 -1.19
C LEU A 310 7.44 -13.80 -1.53
N SER A 311 6.89 -14.94 -1.94
CA SER A 311 7.67 -16.07 -2.47
C SER A 311 8.23 -15.74 -3.87
N GLU A 312 9.19 -16.53 -4.33
CA GLU A 312 9.74 -16.41 -5.68
C GLU A 312 8.64 -16.49 -6.75
N ASP A 313 7.74 -17.47 -6.64
CA ASP A 313 6.62 -17.62 -7.57
C ASP A 313 5.65 -16.42 -7.51
N ALA A 314 5.42 -15.85 -6.33
CA ALA A 314 4.62 -14.64 -6.20
C ALA A 314 5.28 -13.44 -6.90
N LEU A 315 6.61 -13.28 -6.78
CA LEU A 315 7.36 -12.23 -7.49
C LEU A 315 7.34 -12.43 -9.00
N VAL A 316 7.48 -13.67 -9.49
CA VAL A 316 7.34 -13.98 -10.93
C VAL A 316 5.94 -13.61 -11.43
N ASN A 317 4.90 -13.94 -10.67
CA ASN A 317 3.53 -13.57 -11.01
C ASN A 317 3.33 -12.04 -11.02
N ILE A 318 3.93 -11.31 -10.07
CA ILE A 318 3.93 -9.84 -10.06
C ILE A 318 4.57 -9.30 -11.34
N LEU A 319 5.74 -9.83 -11.75
CA LEU A 319 6.42 -9.40 -12.98
C LEU A 319 5.56 -9.59 -14.22
N LEU A 320 4.81 -10.70 -14.30
CA LEU A 320 3.99 -11.05 -15.45
C LEU A 320 2.64 -10.33 -15.49
N HIS A 321 1.98 -10.20 -14.36
CA HIS A 321 0.55 -9.85 -14.31
C HIS A 321 0.24 -8.49 -13.70
N SER A 322 1.06 -7.97 -12.77
CA SER A 322 0.80 -6.64 -12.19
C SER A 322 0.86 -5.53 -13.24
N LYS A 323 -0.09 -4.60 -13.16
CA LYS A 323 -0.13 -3.41 -14.04
C LYS A 323 1.07 -2.48 -13.83
N THR A 324 1.65 -2.48 -12.62
CA THR A 324 2.80 -1.66 -12.19
C THR A 324 4.08 -2.48 -12.02
N SER A 325 4.21 -3.62 -12.74
CA SER A 325 5.38 -4.49 -12.58
C SER A 325 6.68 -3.82 -13.08
N ALA A 326 7.79 -4.10 -12.39
CA ALA A 326 9.13 -3.65 -12.78
C ALA A 326 9.46 -4.05 -14.24
N TYR A 327 9.04 -5.22 -14.68
CA TYR A 327 9.24 -5.65 -16.07
C TYR A 327 8.52 -4.73 -17.07
N ARG A 328 7.25 -4.38 -16.81
CA ARG A 328 6.50 -3.45 -17.69
C ARG A 328 7.09 -2.04 -17.65
N GLU A 329 7.59 -1.60 -16.52
CA GLU A 329 8.26 -0.32 -16.40
C GLU A 329 9.53 -0.28 -17.28
N TYR A 330 10.38 -1.30 -17.19
CA TYR A 330 11.55 -1.41 -18.04
C TYR A 330 11.20 -1.56 -19.53
N GLN A 331 10.16 -2.33 -19.87
CA GLN A 331 9.66 -2.37 -21.25
C GLN A 331 9.26 -0.98 -21.76
N LYS A 332 8.62 -0.17 -20.92
CA LYS A 332 8.27 1.22 -21.26
C LYS A 332 9.51 2.09 -21.43
N ARG A 333 10.49 2.01 -20.52
CA ARG A 333 11.76 2.77 -20.61
C ARG A 333 12.51 2.45 -21.91
N PHE A 334 12.63 1.17 -22.28
CA PHE A 334 13.27 0.76 -23.54
C PHE A 334 12.47 1.22 -24.76
N ARG A 335 11.14 1.16 -24.70
CA ARG A 335 10.27 1.63 -25.78
C ARG A 335 10.41 3.12 -26.05
N LEU A 336 10.55 3.94 -25.01
CA LEU A 336 10.78 5.39 -25.14
C LEU A 336 12.08 5.69 -25.90
N ASN A 337 13.07 4.79 -25.84
CA ASN A 337 14.33 4.88 -26.59
C ASN A 337 14.27 4.14 -27.96
N GLY A 338 13.10 3.70 -28.41
CA GLY A 338 12.93 3.00 -29.68
C GLY A 338 13.28 1.51 -29.67
N PHE A 339 13.49 0.90 -28.50
CA PHE A 339 13.91 -0.50 -28.33
C PHE A 339 12.78 -1.40 -27.79
N GLU A 340 12.92 -2.70 -28.02
CA GLU A 340 11.99 -3.72 -27.51
C GLU A 340 12.71 -4.62 -26.49
N LEU A 341 12.29 -4.58 -25.21
CA LEU A 341 12.78 -5.47 -24.17
C LEU A 341 11.90 -6.72 -24.07
N LYS A 342 12.53 -7.90 -24.13
CA LYS A 342 11.92 -9.20 -23.84
C LYS A 342 12.73 -9.99 -22.81
N CYS A 343 12.04 -10.62 -21.87
CA CYS A 343 12.61 -11.55 -20.91
C CYS A 343 12.01 -12.94 -21.13
N ASP A 344 12.83 -13.98 -21.08
CA ASP A 344 12.29 -15.32 -20.98
C ASP A 344 11.82 -15.63 -19.55
N ARG A 345 11.04 -16.68 -19.38
CA ARG A 345 10.50 -17.05 -18.06
C ARG A 345 11.60 -17.42 -17.06
N ALA A 346 12.72 -17.96 -17.55
CA ALA A 346 13.88 -18.29 -16.73
C ALA A 346 14.58 -17.01 -16.21
N ALA A 347 14.67 -15.95 -17.04
CA ALA A 347 15.18 -14.66 -16.60
C ALA A 347 14.32 -14.04 -15.51
N LEU A 348 13.00 -14.06 -15.66
CA LEU A 348 12.09 -13.56 -14.63
C LEU A 348 12.22 -14.31 -13.31
N ARG A 349 12.44 -15.63 -13.37
CA ARG A 349 12.73 -16.43 -12.16
C ARG A 349 14.06 -16.06 -11.50
N GLU A 350 15.13 -15.89 -12.25
CA GLU A 350 16.43 -15.48 -11.70
C GLU A 350 16.37 -14.08 -11.06
N ILE A 351 15.63 -13.15 -11.66
CA ILE A 351 15.39 -11.83 -11.10
C ILE A 351 14.62 -11.93 -9.79
N ALA A 352 13.55 -12.74 -9.76
CA ALA A 352 12.75 -12.99 -8.57
C ALA A 352 13.58 -13.68 -7.47
N HIS A 353 14.36 -14.70 -7.83
CA HIS A 353 15.28 -15.39 -6.91
C HIS A 353 16.27 -14.42 -6.26
N THR A 354 16.90 -13.57 -7.07
CA THR A 354 17.84 -12.55 -6.58
C THR A 354 17.17 -11.55 -5.62
N ALA A 355 15.96 -11.10 -5.93
CA ALA A 355 15.19 -10.20 -5.08
C ALA A 355 14.81 -10.85 -3.73
N VAL A 356 14.39 -12.12 -3.74
CA VAL A 356 14.10 -12.89 -2.52
C VAL A 356 15.36 -13.05 -1.67
N LYS A 357 16.48 -13.45 -2.28
CA LYS A 357 17.75 -13.63 -1.59
C LYS A 357 18.24 -12.35 -0.89
N ARG A 358 17.95 -11.20 -1.44
CA ARG A 358 18.27 -9.88 -0.85
C ARG A 358 17.26 -9.42 0.21
N GLY A 359 16.17 -10.14 0.44
CA GLY A 359 15.11 -9.76 1.40
C GLY A 359 14.34 -8.50 1.03
N ALA A 360 14.48 -8.01 -0.21
CA ALA A 360 13.90 -6.72 -0.65
C ALA A 360 12.47 -6.81 -1.21
N GLY A 361 11.92 -8.04 -1.32
CA GLY A 361 10.58 -8.27 -1.86
C GLY A 361 10.39 -7.66 -3.25
N ALA A 362 9.19 -7.14 -3.54
CA ALA A 362 8.88 -6.55 -4.84
C ALA A 362 9.71 -5.29 -5.17
N ARG A 363 10.16 -4.52 -4.17
CA ARG A 363 11.05 -3.35 -4.39
C ARG A 363 12.40 -3.78 -4.99
N GLY A 364 12.91 -4.95 -4.58
CA GLY A 364 14.15 -5.51 -5.10
C GLY A 364 14.12 -5.84 -6.59
N LEU A 365 12.93 -6.11 -7.15
CA LEU A 365 12.80 -6.41 -8.57
C LEU A 365 13.29 -5.25 -9.46
N LEU A 366 12.93 -4.01 -9.10
CA LEU A 366 13.35 -2.83 -9.86
C LEU A 366 14.87 -2.64 -9.80
N THR A 367 15.47 -2.85 -8.62
CA THR A 367 16.91 -2.76 -8.42
C THR A 367 17.65 -3.81 -9.25
N VAL A 368 17.18 -5.05 -9.25
CA VAL A 368 17.80 -6.13 -10.04
C VAL A 368 17.69 -5.84 -11.54
N PHE A 369 16.55 -5.34 -12.02
CA PHE A 369 16.41 -4.90 -13.42
C PHE A 369 17.37 -3.76 -13.75
N SER A 370 17.55 -2.80 -12.83
CA SER A 370 18.51 -1.70 -13.03
C SER A 370 19.92 -2.22 -13.23
N GLU A 371 20.39 -3.06 -12.33
CA GLU A 371 21.73 -3.64 -12.40
C GLU A 371 21.98 -4.45 -13.68
N LEU A 372 20.97 -5.15 -14.18
CA LEU A 372 21.10 -5.98 -15.39
C LEU A 372 21.02 -5.19 -16.71
N LEU A 373 20.38 -4.02 -16.70
CA LEU A 373 19.97 -3.36 -17.96
C LEU A 373 20.49 -1.91 -18.08
N GLN A 374 21.02 -1.31 -17.01
CA GLN A 374 21.46 0.09 -17.03
C GLN A 374 22.60 0.32 -18.02
N ASP A 375 23.62 -0.53 -18.01
CA ASP A 375 24.75 -0.42 -18.93
C ASP A 375 24.29 -0.61 -20.38
N THR A 376 23.42 -1.61 -20.62
CA THR A 376 22.85 -1.83 -21.96
C THR A 376 22.05 -0.63 -22.46
N LEU A 377 21.27 0.02 -21.57
CA LEU A 377 20.52 1.22 -21.91
C LEU A 377 21.43 2.41 -22.22
N TYR A 378 22.53 2.54 -21.48
CA TYR A 378 23.55 3.57 -21.70
C TYR A 378 24.26 3.37 -23.04
N GLU A 379 24.75 2.17 -23.32
CA GLU A 379 25.43 1.83 -24.59
C GLU A 379 24.56 2.03 -25.83
N LEU A 380 23.25 1.77 -25.70
CA LEU A 380 22.29 1.97 -26.78
C LEU A 380 21.77 3.41 -26.88
N SER A 381 22.13 4.29 -25.95
CA SER A 381 21.67 5.68 -25.97
C SER A 381 22.13 6.41 -27.23
N GLY A 382 21.15 7.00 -27.95
CA GLY A 382 21.41 7.67 -29.24
C GLY A 382 21.42 6.78 -30.49
N GLU A 383 21.27 5.45 -30.33
CA GLU A 383 21.14 4.53 -31.46
C GLU A 383 19.78 4.74 -32.17
N GLN A 384 19.83 4.87 -33.49
CA GLN A 384 18.62 5.02 -34.34
C GLN A 384 18.09 3.69 -34.89
N ARG A 385 18.76 2.57 -34.58
CA ARG A 385 18.38 1.25 -35.05
C ARG A 385 17.29 0.63 -34.21
N SER A 386 16.39 -0.14 -34.86
CA SER A 386 15.37 -0.91 -34.12
C SER A 386 16.01 -2.17 -33.52
N ILE A 387 16.32 -2.14 -32.24
CA ILE A 387 16.99 -3.22 -31.53
C ILE A 387 16.01 -3.92 -30.58
N ARG A 388 16.02 -5.26 -30.60
CA ARG A 388 15.36 -6.07 -29.59
C ARG A 388 16.41 -6.56 -28.59
N ILE A 389 16.19 -6.29 -27.34
CA ILE A 389 16.99 -6.75 -26.21
C ILE A 389 16.33 -7.99 -25.64
N LEU A 390 17.04 -9.11 -25.60
CA LEU A 390 16.56 -10.37 -25.05
C LEU A 390 17.35 -10.74 -23.80
N LEU A 391 16.70 -10.70 -22.64
CA LEU A 391 17.26 -11.12 -21.37
C LEU A 391 16.89 -12.60 -21.12
N ARG A 392 17.92 -13.47 -21.02
CA ARG A 392 17.72 -14.92 -20.82
C ARG A 392 18.27 -15.33 -19.46
N GLY A 393 17.57 -16.25 -18.79
CA GLY A 393 17.96 -16.75 -17.48
C GLY A 393 19.37 -17.35 -17.46
N LYS A 394 19.78 -18.03 -18.51
CA LYS A 394 21.14 -18.58 -18.63
C LYS A 394 22.24 -17.53 -18.70
N ASP A 395 21.95 -16.37 -19.30
CA ASP A 395 22.91 -15.27 -19.41
C ASP A 395 23.04 -14.56 -18.06
N ILE A 396 21.93 -14.34 -17.35
CA ILE A 396 21.93 -13.77 -15.98
C ILE A 396 22.78 -14.66 -15.06
N LYS A 397 22.55 -15.98 -15.05
CA LYS A 397 23.35 -16.92 -14.24
C LYS A 397 24.84 -16.89 -14.56
N ALA A 398 25.17 -16.68 -15.83
CA ALA A 398 26.55 -16.62 -16.30
C ALA A 398 27.19 -15.22 -16.17
N GLY A 399 26.47 -14.20 -15.65
CA GLY A 399 26.92 -12.82 -15.59
C GLY A 399 27.16 -12.18 -16.96
N LYS A 400 26.46 -12.64 -17.99
CA LYS A 400 26.61 -12.16 -19.37
C LYS A 400 25.61 -11.05 -19.67
N PRO A 401 25.97 -10.07 -20.52
CA PRO A 401 25.05 -9.02 -20.95
C PRO A 401 23.86 -9.60 -21.76
N PRO A 402 22.76 -8.84 -21.86
CA PRO A 402 21.60 -9.23 -22.69
C PRO A 402 21.97 -9.41 -24.16
N LEU A 403 21.25 -10.28 -24.85
CA LEU A 403 21.42 -10.44 -26.30
C LEU A 403 20.74 -9.28 -27.05
N LEU A 404 21.50 -8.69 -28.00
CA LEU A 404 21.00 -7.64 -28.87
C LEU A 404 20.69 -8.19 -30.24
N HIS A 405 19.46 -8.00 -30.72
CA HIS A 405 19.02 -8.37 -32.07
C HIS A 405 18.63 -7.13 -32.87
N ASP A 406 19.42 -6.80 -33.88
CA ASP A 406 19.09 -5.73 -34.84
C ASP A 406 17.92 -6.14 -35.71
N ARG A 407 16.82 -5.43 -35.62
CA ARG A 407 15.58 -5.67 -36.41
C ARG A 407 15.45 -4.72 -37.60
N THR A 408 16.33 -3.79 -37.77
CA THR A 408 16.26 -2.76 -38.81
C THR A 408 16.14 -3.38 -40.21
N ARG A 409 16.94 -4.42 -40.50
CA ARG A 409 16.87 -5.16 -41.75
C ARG A 409 15.56 -5.94 -41.94
N LEU A 410 15.01 -6.48 -40.87
CA LEU A 410 13.77 -7.26 -40.90
C LEU A 410 12.57 -6.36 -41.15
N LEU A 411 12.49 -5.22 -40.44
CA LEU A 411 11.45 -4.21 -40.62
C LEU A 411 11.49 -3.64 -42.05
N TYR A 412 12.68 -3.32 -42.58
CA TYR A 412 12.85 -2.86 -43.94
C TYR A 412 12.31 -3.87 -44.95
N LYS A 413 12.65 -5.16 -44.80
CA LYS A 413 12.12 -6.22 -45.65
C LYS A 413 10.59 -6.36 -45.55
N MET A 414 10.02 -6.29 -44.35
CA MET A 414 8.57 -6.36 -44.17
C MET A 414 7.86 -5.15 -44.77
N THR A 415 8.41 -3.95 -44.61
CA THR A 415 7.87 -2.74 -45.25
C THR A 415 7.89 -2.82 -46.76
N GLN A 416 8.96 -3.33 -47.34
CA GLN A 416 9.07 -3.55 -48.80
C GLN A 416 8.04 -4.59 -49.30
N LEU A 417 7.82 -5.69 -48.54
CA LEU A 417 6.80 -6.69 -48.87
C LEU A 417 5.39 -6.10 -48.75
N PHE A 418 5.12 -5.27 -47.75
CA PHE A 418 3.82 -4.63 -47.59
C PHE A 418 3.51 -3.62 -48.70
N ILE A 419 4.52 -2.83 -49.08
CA ILE A 419 4.40 -1.89 -50.23
C ILE A 419 4.14 -2.68 -51.54
N LYS A 420 4.83 -3.79 -51.73
CA LYS A 420 4.66 -4.65 -52.91
C LYS A 420 3.26 -5.28 -52.97
N GLN A 421 2.75 -5.81 -51.86
CA GLN A 421 1.39 -6.32 -51.76
C GLN A 421 0.32 -5.26 -52.01
N LYS A 422 0.53 -4.04 -51.50
CA LYS A 422 -0.39 -2.92 -51.69
C LYS A 422 -0.40 -2.45 -53.16
N SER A 423 0.74 -2.45 -53.84
CA SER A 423 0.83 -2.11 -55.26
C SER A 423 0.18 -3.18 -56.16
N GLU A 424 0.33 -4.46 -55.85
CA GLU A 424 -0.31 -5.58 -56.59
C GLU A 424 -1.84 -5.58 -56.41
N THR A 425 -2.36 -5.27 -55.20
CA THR A 425 -3.80 -5.14 -54.96
C THR A 425 -4.40 -3.94 -55.64
N THR A 426 -3.66 -2.84 -55.77
CA THR A 426 -4.12 -1.62 -56.47
C THR A 426 -4.16 -1.85 -57.98
N THR A 427 -3.18 -2.62 -58.52
CA THR A 427 -3.11 -2.96 -59.96
C THR A 427 -4.20 -3.98 -60.37
N LYS A 428 -4.53 -4.94 -59.49
CA LYS A 428 -5.66 -5.85 -59.68
C LYS A 428 -7.01 -5.16 -59.69
N ARG A 429 -7.22 -4.17 -58.81
CA ARG A 429 -8.48 -3.36 -58.78
C ARG A 429 -8.65 -2.49 -60.01
N LYS A 430 -7.56 -1.95 -60.59
CA LYS A 430 -7.63 -1.18 -61.85
C LYS A 430 -7.90 -2.05 -63.08
N ARG A 431 -7.53 -3.35 -63.08
CA ARG A 431 -7.81 -4.30 -64.16
C ARG A 431 -9.20 -4.95 -64.14
N SER A 432 -9.92 -4.84 -62.99
CA SER A 432 -11.29 -5.34 -62.87
C SER A 432 -12.35 -4.26 -63.05
N SER A 433 -11.94 -3.00 -63.30
CA SER A 433 -12.81 -1.84 -63.55
C SER A 433 -12.61 -1.23 -64.95
N SER A 434 -11.90 -1.87 -65.86
CA SER A 434 -11.84 -1.66 -67.29
C SER A 434 -12.32 -2.93 -68.00
#